data_295d57e9a43473735e6eb8fee863dc39
#
_entry.id   295d57e9a43473735e6eb8fee863dc39
#
_cell.length_a   1.000
_cell.length_b   1.000
_cell.length_c   1.000
_cell.angle_alpha   90.00
_cell.angle_beta   90.00
_cell.angle_gamma   90.00
#
_symmetry.space_group_name_H-M   'P 1'
#
loop_
_entity.id
_entity.type
_entity.pdbx_description
1 polymer ?
#
loop_
_entity_poly.entity_id
_entity_poly.type
_entity_poly.pdbx_seq_one_letter_code
_entity_poly.pdbx_strand_id
1 'polypeptide(L)'
;MPIGYLCTVAFVSWGVACALTRWRWPGPFSAIPALLVNELPFIVGYLLIASTVLTLVDGDLSSPAGAGVALPALGGLAVVVYRAMLAHTALHNTGKPRRPWGRILRAPFLPGRRDVVRVRSRAYGDGPSRTLDVYHHRDKPTGVPILLHVHGGSFRSGDKAREARPLIRHLTSRRGFVCVSTNYRLQPYVTLADQVADVREAITWVRAHAAAYGGDPGSLFVAGSSAGAYLAIRAVCEGEIAVNGLICRYGYYGNLAPRDDMPPMLVIHGEKDIVAPAPDASAFVERVRTVSSRPVIYTELPGAHHNFDMFESVRSAAVNAAVEAFIARID
;
A
#
# COMPACT_ATOMS: atom_id res chain seq x y z
N MET A 1 -32.50 22.82 8.39
CA MET A 1 -31.65 21.68 7.97
C MET A 1 -30.23 21.93 8.42
N PRO A 2 -29.60 21.05 9.16
CA PRO A 2 -28.28 21.31 9.75
C PRO A 2 -27.21 21.31 8.64
N ILE A 3 -26.45 22.39 8.58
CA ILE A 3 -25.33 22.56 7.64
C ILE A 3 -24.35 21.38 7.72
N GLY A 4 -24.11 20.85 8.94
CA GLY A 4 -23.21 19.71 9.15
C GLY A 4 -23.65 18.45 8.40
N TYR A 5 -24.94 18.14 8.35
CA TYR A 5 -25.47 17.01 7.57
C TYR A 5 -25.25 17.19 6.08
N LEU A 6 -25.58 18.36 5.57
CA LEU A 6 -25.34 18.71 4.15
C LEU A 6 -23.86 18.52 3.77
N CYS A 7 -22.96 19.07 4.59
CA CYS A 7 -21.52 18.92 4.37
C CYS A 7 -21.08 17.45 4.38
N THR A 8 -21.62 16.65 5.31
CA THR A 8 -21.31 15.20 5.40
C THR A 8 -21.79 14.46 4.15
N VAL A 9 -23.05 14.68 3.74
CA VAL A 9 -23.60 14.01 2.55
C VAL A 9 -22.86 14.46 1.28
N ALA A 10 -22.56 15.76 1.14
CA ALA A 10 -21.80 16.28 0.01
C ALA A 10 -20.39 15.69 -0.06
N PHE A 11 -19.68 15.60 1.07
CA PHE A 11 -18.35 15.00 1.14
C PHE A 11 -18.37 13.51 0.77
N VAL A 12 -19.32 12.73 1.32
CA VAL A 12 -19.45 11.30 1.00
C VAL A 12 -19.84 11.11 -0.45
N SER A 13 -20.80 11.90 -0.98
CA SER A 13 -21.19 11.82 -2.39
C SER A 13 -20.04 12.14 -3.34
N TRP A 14 -19.23 13.15 -3.02
CA TRP A 14 -18.01 13.45 -3.75
C TRP A 14 -17.00 12.29 -3.69
N GLY A 15 -16.75 11.74 -2.51
CA GLY A 15 -15.87 10.59 -2.35
C GLY A 15 -16.34 9.36 -3.12
N VAL A 16 -17.65 9.11 -3.13
CA VAL A 16 -18.29 8.03 -3.92
C VAL A 16 -18.09 8.27 -5.41
N ALA A 17 -18.35 9.48 -5.91
CA ALA A 17 -18.13 9.82 -7.31
C ALA A 17 -16.66 9.58 -7.71
N CYS A 18 -15.72 10.04 -6.89
CA CYS A 18 -14.30 9.80 -7.11
C CYS A 18 -13.92 8.32 -7.06
N ALA A 19 -14.53 7.54 -6.15
CA ALA A 19 -14.26 6.11 -6.01
C ALA A 19 -14.80 5.26 -7.18
N LEU A 20 -15.91 5.67 -7.78
CA LEU A 20 -16.57 4.95 -8.88
C LEU A 20 -15.97 5.28 -10.24
N THR A 21 -15.38 6.46 -10.40
CA THR A 21 -14.87 6.95 -11.68
C THR A 21 -13.35 6.83 -11.78
N ARG A 22 -12.83 6.86 -13.01
CA ARG A 22 -11.39 7.06 -13.31
C ARG A 22 -11.10 8.52 -13.59
N TRP A 23 -11.80 9.43 -12.93
CA TRP A 23 -11.70 10.85 -13.21
C TRP A 23 -10.38 11.42 -12.71
N ARG A 24 -9.59 11.98 -13.61
CA ARG A 24 -8.30 12.63 -13.36
C ARG A 24 -8.46 14.11 -12.99
N TRP A 25 -9.33 14.43 -12.02
CA TRP A 25 -9.29 15.79 -11.47
C TRP A 25 -8.00 16.00 -10.68
N PRO A 26 -7.41 17.20 -10.72
CA PRO A 26 -6.04 17.37 -10.28
C PRO A 26 -5.83 17.04 -8.81
N GLY A 27 -4.93 16.08 -8.58
CA GLY A 27 -4.26 15.89 -7.32
C GLY A 27 -5.10 15.33 -6.16
N PRO A 28 -4.87 15.82 -4.94
CA PRO A 28 -5.41 15.27 -3.70
C PRO A 28 -6.93 15.42 -3.58
N PHE A 29 -7.56 16.32 -4.32
CA PHE A 29 -9.01 16.60 -4.26
C PHE A 29 -9.89 15.44 -4.71
N SER A 30 -9.40 14.56 -5.59
CA SER A 30 -10.11 13.34 -5.99
C SER A 30 -9.52 12.08 -5.37
N ALA A 31 -8.20 12.03 -5.23
CA ALA A 31 -7.50 10.85 -4.74
C ALA A 31 -7.78 10.54 -3.26
N ILE A 32 -7.78 11.56 -2.39
CA ILE A 32 -8.03 11.38 -0.96
C ILE A 32 -9.47 10.93 -0.67
N PRO A 33 -10.54 11.60 -1.17
CA PRO A 33 -11.91 11.13 -0.96
C PRO A 33 -12.15 9.71 -1.51
N ALA A 34 -11.62 9.39 -2.70
CA ALA A 34 -11.70 8.05 -3.26
C ALA A 34 -11.03 7.01 -2.37
N LEU A 35 -9.84 7.32 -1.85
CA LEU A 35 -9.08 6.45 -0.94
C LEU A 35 -9.85 6.19 0.35
N LEU A 36 -10.48 7.24 0.94
CA LEU A 36 -11.27 7.10 2.17
C LEU A 36 -12.47 6.17 1.96
N VAL A 37 -13.25 6.38 0.89
CA VAL A 37 -14.42 5.53 0.58
C VAL A 37 -14.00 4.09 0.30
N ASN A 38 -12.88 3.87 -0.37
CA ASN A 38 -12.42 2.53 -0.76
C ASN A 38 -11.76 1.76 0.38
N GLU A 39 -10.92 2.44 1.18
CA GLU A 39 -10.08 1.75 2.16
C GLU A 39 -10.60 1.89 3.59
N LEU A 40 -11.44 2.90 3.85
CA LEU A 40 -12.06 3.15 5.15
C LEU A 40 -13.60 3.16 5.06
N PRO A 41 -14.24 2.22 4.34
CA PRO A 41 -15.70 2.24 4.13
C PRO A 41 -16.48 2.24 5.44
N PHE A 42 -16.00 1.53 6.47
CA PHE A 42 -16.65 1.50 7.78
C PHE A 42 -16.63 2.84 8.50
N ILE A 43 -15.51 3.58 8.43
CA ILE A 43 -15.40 4.92 9.03
C ILE A 43 -16.33 5.91 8.31
N VAL A 44 -16.32 5.88 6.98
CA VAL A 44 -17.22 6.72 6.16
C VAL A 44 -18.69 6.38 6.44
N GLY A 45 -19.01 5.08 6.54
CA GLY A 45 -20.34 4.59 6.88
C GLY A 45 -20.79 5.05 8.28
N TYR A 46 -19.93 4.94 9.29
CA TYR A 46 -20.23 5.41 10.65
C TYR A 46 -20.51 6.92 10.69
N LEU A 47 -19.67 7.71 10.00
CA LEU A 47 -19.85 9.15 9.92
C LEU A 47 -21.22 9.49 9.29
N LEU A 48 -21.56 8.84 8.18
CA LEU A 48 -22.81 9.07 7.47
C LEU A 48 -24.04 8.66 8.30
N ILE A 49 -23.99 7.46 8.92
CA ILE A 49 -25.07 6.95 9.77
C ILE A 49 -25.26 7.86 10.99
N ALA A 50 -24.18 8.20 11.70
CA ALA A 50 -24.25 9.04 12.87
C ALA A 50 -24.81 10.43 12.55
N SER A 51 -24.36 11.05 11.46
CA SER A 51 -24.87 12.34 11.01
C SER A 51 -26.36 12.27 10.62
N THR A 52 -26.79 11.18 9.98
CA THR A 52 -28.21 10.97 9.61
C THR A 52 -29.09 10.77 10.83
N VAL A 53 -28.63 9.95 11.81
CA VAL A 53 -29.38 9.70 13.07
C VAL A 53 -29.55 10.97 13.86
N LEU A 54 -28.50 11.80 14.01
CA LEU A 54 -28.59 13.09 14.70
C LEU A 54 -29.63 14.00 14.03
N THR A 55 -29.59 14.13 12.71
CA THR A 55 -30.56 14.94 11.94
C THR A 55 -31.99 14.42 12.05
N LEU A 56 -32.16 13.09 12.17
CA LEU A 56 -33.47 12.47 12.39
C LEU A 56 -34.01 12.80 13.80
N VAL A 57 -33.16 12.69 14.83
CA VAL A 57 -33.53 13.03 16.22
C VAL A 57 -33.91 14.49 16.36
N ASP A 58 -33.23 15.40 15.67
CA ASP A 58 -33.52 16.83 15.65
C ASP A 58 -34.80 17.17 14.84
N GLY A 59 -35.44 16.17 14.17
CA GLY A 59 -36.67 16.36 13.41
C GLY A 59 -36.47 17.02 12.02
N ASP A 60 -35.26 17.32 11.65
CA ASP A 60 -34.93 18.05 10.41
C ASP A 60 -35.19 17.26 9.11
N LEU A 61 -35.26 15.91 9.20
CA LEU A 61 -35.57 15.05 8.05
C LEU A 61 -37.07 14.98 7.71
N SER A 62 -37.96 15.49 8.55
CA SER A 62 -39.41 15.49 8.33
C SER A 62 -39.85 16.50 7.24
N SER A 63 -38.99 17.41 6.86
CA SER A 63 -39.25 18.36 5.76
C SER A 63 -38.97 17.75 4.38
N PRO A 64 -39.65 18.19 3.30
CA PRO A 64 -39.33 17.75 1.93
C PRO A 64 -37.88 17.96 1.54
N ALA A 65 -37.25 19.04 2.01
CA ALA A 65 -35.84 19.32 1.78
C ALA A 65 -34.95 18.31 2.52
N GLY A 66 -35.28 17.96 3.77
CA GLY A 66 -34.56 16.94 4.54
C GLY A 66 -34.64 15.56 3.91
N ALA A 67 -35.83 15.15 3.46
CA ALA A 67 -36.05 13.92 2.73
C ALA A 67 -35.25 13.87 1.41
N GLY A 68 -35.16 15.01 0.70
CA GLY A 68 -34.36 15.12 -0.53
C GLY A 68 -32.85 14.88 -0.31
N VAL A 69 -32.31 15.23 0.86
CA VAL A 69 -30.91 14.96 1.22
C VAL A 69 -30.69 13.53 1.75
N ALA A 70 -31.71 12.92 2.33
CA ALA A 70 -31.64 11.53 2.78
C ALA A 70 -31.44 10.53 1.62
N LEU A 71 -31.98 10.81 0.45
CA LEU A 71 -31.81 9.92 -0.73
C LEU A 71 -30.36 9.78 -1.18
N PRO A 72 -29.58 10.86 -1.44
CA PRO A 72 -28.15 10.72 -1.73
C PRO A 72 -27.35 10.13 -0.57
N ALA A 73 -27.76 10.34 0.69
CA ALA A 73 -27.13 9.67 1.84
C ALA A 73 -27.30 8.16 1.79
N LEU A 74 -28.51 7.66 1.51
CA LEU A 74 -28.78 6.22 1.35
C LEU A 74 -28.03 5.64 0.16
N GLY A 75 -28.01 6.35 -0.97
CA GLY A 75 -27.23 5.96 -2.14
C GLY A 75 -25.73 5.88 -1.84
N GLY A 76 -25.20 6.87 -1.14
CA GLY A 76 -23.83 6.89 -0.67
C GLY A 76 -23.49 5.72 0.25
N LEU A 77 -24.38 5.41 1.20
CA LEU A 77 -24.19 4.27 2.10
C LEU A 77 -24.21 2.93 1.32
N ALA A 78 -25.12 2.75 0.38
CA ALA A 78 -25.17 1.55 -0.47
C ALA A 78 -23.86 1.36 -1.25
N VAL A 79 -23.28 2.42 -1.82
CA VAL A 79 -22.00 2.35 -2.50
C VAL A 79 -20.85 2.04 -1.52
N VAL A 80 -20.83 2.64 -0.34
CA VAL A 80 -19.83 2.35 0.70
C VAL A 80 -19.87 0.87 1.09
N VAL A 81 -21.05 0.29 1.29
CA VAL A 81 -21.24 -1.14 1.56
C VAL A 81 -20.75 -1.99 0.39
N TYR A 82 -21.14 -1.64 -0.83
CA TYR A 82 -20.68 -2.32 -2.04
C TYR A 82 -19.14 -2.33 -2.14
N ARG A 83 -18.49 -1.19 -1.86
CA ARG A 83 -17.01 -1.09 -1.88
C ARG A 83 -16.35 -1.95 -0.80
N ALA A 84 -16.96 -2.04 0.39
CA ALA A 84 -16.51 -2.93 1.45
C ALA A 84 -16.62 -4.42 1.02
N MET A 85 -17.72 -4.80 0.37
CA MET A 85 -17.90 -6.15 -0.18
C MET A 85 -16.88 -6.45 -1.28
N LEU A 86 -16.67 -5.52 -2.20
CA LEU A 86 -15.69 -5.66 -3.28
C LEU A 86 -14.26 -5.83 -2.74
N ALA A 87 -13.89 -5.07 -1.70
CA ALA A 87 -12.62 -5.26 -1.01
C ALA A 87 -12.52 -6.62 -0.31
N HIS A 88 -13.66 -7.17 0.14
CA HIS A 88 -13.71 -8.49 0.77
C HIS A 88 -13.48 -9.63 -0.22
N THR A 89 -13.91 -9.49 -1.47
CA THR A 89 -13.71 -10.49 -2.53
C THR A 89 -12.34 -10.39 -3.20
N ALA A 90 -11.60 -9.31 -2.97
CA ALA A 90 -10.25 -9.18 -3.48
C ALA A 90 -9.36 -10.33 -2.99
N LEU A 91 -8.65 -10.96 -3.92
CA LEU A 91 -7.67 -12.01 -3.64
C LEU A 91 -8.24 -13.29 -2.98
N HIS A 92 -9.47 -13.68 -3.31
CA HIS A 92 -10.05 -14.96 -2.82
C HIS A 92 -9.17 -16.18 -3.08
N ASN A 93 -8.37 -16.16 -4.13
CA ASN A 93 -7.52 -17.28 -4.54
C ASN A 93 -6.17 -17.38 -3.78
N THR A 94 -5.85 -16.42 -2.91
CA THR A 94 -4.58 -16.38 -2.16
C THR A 94 -4.69 -16.95 -0.73
N GLY A 95 -5.79 -17.65 -0.44
CA GLY A 95 -6.10 -18.18 0.90
C GLY A 95 -7.08 -17.29 1.66
N LYS A 96 -7.49 -17.73 2.85
CA LYS A 96 -8.40 -16.95 3.72
C LYS A 96 -7.59 -15.94 4.54
N PRO A 97 -7.51 -14.66 4.16
CA PRO A 97 -6.74 -13.68 4.91
C PRO A 97 -7.32 -13.52 6.32
N ARG A 98 -6.46 -13.60 7.33
CA ARG A 98 -6.84 -13.26 8.70
C ARG A 98 -7.00 -11.74 8.81
N ARG A 99 -8.25 -11.28 8.82
CA ARG A 99 -8.58 -9.85 8.91
C ARG A 99 -8.51 -9.37 10.36
N PRO A 100 -7.73 -8.35 10.69
CA PRO A 100 -7.68 -7.77 12.02
C PRO A 100 -8.89 -6.84 12.25
N TRP A 101 -10.10 -7.42 12.33
CA TRP A 101 -11.37 -6.67 12.40
C TRP A 101 -11.38 -5.60 13.49
N GLY A 102 -10.83 -5.90 14.67
CA GLY A 102 -10.75 -4.91 15.73
C GLY A 102 -9.96 -3.66 15.35
N ARG A 103 -8.96 -3.77 14.49
CA ARG A 103 -8.17 -2.64 14.01
C ARG A 103 -8.86 -1.95 12.82
N ILE A 104 -9.39 -2.74 11.89
CA ILE A 104 -10.11 -2.23 10.71
C ILE A 104 -11.29 -1.35 11.14
N LEU A 105 -12.07 -1.80 12.13
CA LEU A 105 -13.30 -1.13 12.53
C LEU A 105 -13.09 0.03 13.50
N ARG A 106 -12.08 -0.03 14.39
CA ARG A 106 -11.92 0.94 15.47
C ARG A 106 -10.75 1.89 15.31
N ALA A 107 -9.69 1.43 14.63
CA ALA A 107 -8.44 2.15 14.67
C ALA A 107 -7.52 1.85 13.47
N PRO A 108 -7.99 2.10 12.23
CA PRO A 108 -7.21 1.82 11.03
C PRO A 108 -5.94 2.68 10.94
N PHE A 109 -5.87 3.76 11.72
CA PHE A 109 -4.75 4.70 11.77
C PHE A 109 -3.78 4.44 12.93
N LEU A 110 -4.13 3.57 13.89
CA LEU A 110 -3.32 3.41 15.10
C LEU A 110 -1.89 3.01 14.78
N PRO A 111 -0.93 3.75 15.32
CA PRO A 111 0.47 3.42 15.20
C PRO A 111 0.84 2.22 16.06
N GLY A 112 1.81 1.44 15.56
CA GLY A 112 2.53 0.46 16.34
C GLY A 112 1.76 -0.81 16.74
N ARG A 113 2.54 -1.78 17.12
CA ARG A 113 2.14 -3.01 17.80
C ARG A 113 3.13 -3.24 18.94
N ARG A 114 2.66 -3.78 20.06
CA ARG A 114 3.52 -3.99 21.24
C ARG A 114 4.60 -5.04 21.02
N ASP A 115 4.33 -5.97 20.11
CA ASP A 115 5.23 -7.05 19.69
C ASP A 115 6.24 -6.63 18.60
N VAL A 116 6.12 -5.43 18.03
CA VAL A 116 7.01 -4.91 17.01
C VAL A 116 7.88 -3.79 17.57
N VAL A 117 9.18 -3.96 17.46
CA VAL A 117 10.19 -2.95 17.79
C VAL A 117 10.57 -2.22 16.51
N ARG A 118 10.64 -0.90 16.56
CA ARG A 118 11.14 -0.03 15.47
C ARG A 118 12.43 0.65 15.90
N VAL A 119 13.50 0.32 15.22
CA VAL A 119 14.79 1.02 15.33
C VAL A 119 14.86 2.06 14.23
N ARG A 120 14.90 3.34 14.63
CA ARG A 120 14.75 4.47 13.70
C ARG A 120 16.07 4.97 13.15
N SER A 121 16.03 5.49 11.94
CA SER A 121 17.04 6.36 11.32
C SER A 121 18.47 5.82 11.39
N ARG A 122 18.64 4.56 11.02
CA ARG A 122 19.96 3.99 10.78
C ARG A 122 20.50 4.55 9.46
N ALA A 123 21.65 5.19 9.50
CA ALA A 123 22.32 5.67 8.30
C ALA A 123 22.86 4.48 7.49
N TYR A 124 22.64 4.48 6.18
CA TYR A 124 23.24 3.55 5.23
C TYR A 124 24.21 4.25 4.27
N GLY A 125 24.29 5.57 4.35
CA GLY A 125 25.21 6.42 3.59
C GLY A 125 25.21 7.82 4.16
N ASP A 126 25.96 8.73 3.55
CA ASP A 126 26.14 10.10 4.01
C ASP A 126 24.88 10.95 3.78
N GLY A 127 24.61 11.86 4.70
CA GLY A 127 23.52 12.82 4.65
C GLY A 127 22.21 12.33 5.28
N PRO A 128 21.30 13.27 5.59
CA PRO A 128 20.11 13.01 6.40
C PRO A 128 19.04 12.17 5.69
N SER A 129 19.04 12.14 4.36
CA SER A 129 18.04 11.41 3.57
C SER A 129 18.40 9.93 3.37
N ARG A 130 19.65 9.54 3.60
CA ARG A 130 20.14 8.17 3.40
C ARG A 130 20.05 7.37 4.69
N THR A 131 18.80 7.22 5.16
CA THR A 131 18.46 6.55 6.41
C THR A 131 17.35 5.55 6.21
N LEU A 132 17.34 4.51 7.04
CA LEU A 132 16.31 3.48 7.06
C LEU A 132 15.84 3.19 8.48
N ASP A 133 14.64 2.60 8.57
CA ASP A 133 14.08 2.12 9.83
C ASP A 133 14.00 0.59 9.78
N VAL A 134 14.47 -0.06 10.84
CA VAL A 134 14.38 -1.52 10.97
C VAL A 134 13.25 -1.87 11.93
N TYR A 135 12.41 -2.80 11.50
CA TYR A 135 11.32 -3.37 12.29
C TYR A 135 11.60 -4.84 12.51
N HIS A 136 11.59 -5.27 13.76
CA HIS A 136 11.76 -6.68 14.12
C HIS A 136 10.78 -7.08 15.23
N HIS A 137 10.49 -8.37 15.34
CA HIS A 137 9.69 -8.87 16.45
C HIS A 137 10.45 -8.69 17.77
N ARG A 138 9.73 -8.43 18.87
CA ARG A 138 10.33 -8.23 20.19
C ARG A 138 11.17 -9.42 20.64
N ASP A 139 10.72 -10.64 20.34
CA ASP A 139 11.40 -11.89 20.71
C ASP A 139 12.60 -12.22 19.81
N LYS A 140 12.84 -11.43 18.76
CA LYS A 140 13.95 -11.58 17.80
C LYS A 140 14.19 -13.02 17.36
N PRO A 141 13.22 -13.68 16.70
CA PRO A 141 13.48 -14.97 16.09
C PRO A 141 14.63 -14.83 15.08
N THR A 142 15.49 -15.84 14.99
CA THR A 142 16.67 -15.81 14.11
C THR A 142 16.42 -16.59 12.81
N GLY A 143 17.16 -16.23 11.76
CA GLY A 143 17.05 -16.89 10.47
C GLY A 143 15.72 -16.62 9.74
N VAL A 144 15.10 -15.46 10.02
CA VAL A 144 13.82 -15.10 9.40
C VAL A 144 14.02 -14.28 8.13
N PRO A 145 13.09 -14.37 7.14
CA PRO A 145 13.19 -13.59 5.92
C PRO A 145 13.23 -12.09 6.18
N ILE A 146 13.88 -11.38 5.25
CA ILE A 146 14.03 -9.92 5.28
C ILE A 146 13.18 -9.32 4.17
N LEU A 147 12.42 -8.25 4.49
CA LEU A 147 11.76 -7.41 3.52
C LEU A 147 12.32 -5.99 3.55
N LEU A 148 12.96 -5.55 2.47
CA LEU A 148 13.31 -4.14 2.28
C LEU A 148 12.20 -3.44 1.50
N HIS A 149 11.63 -2.37 2.05
CA HIS A 149 10.62 -1.55 1.39
C HIS A 149 11.18 -0.21 0.93
N VAL A 150 10.89 0.14 -0.34
CA VAL A 150 11.21 1.41 -0.99
C VAL A 150 9.91 2.19 -1.23
N HIS A 151 9.79 3.37 -0.62
CA HIS A 151 8.56 4.16 -0.70
C HIS A 151 8.33 4.80 -2.08
N GLY A 152 7.07 5.15 -2.37
CA GLY A 152 6.65 5.94 -3.51
C GLY A 152 6.83 7.45 -3.32
N GLY A 153 6.12 8.24 -4.13
CA GLY A 153 6.13 9.71 -4.03
C GLY A 153 6.67 10.40 -5.27
N SER A 154 6.49 9.79 -6.45
CA SER A 154 6.86 10.37 -7.76
C SER A 154 8.32 10.83 -7.83
N PHE A 155 9.23 10.15 -7.13
CA PHE A 155 10.67 10.46 -7.03
C PHE A 155 11.01 11.76 -6.30
N ARG A 156 10.01 12.56 -5.90
CA ARG A 156 10.15 13.92 -5.36
C ARG A 156 9.66 14.10 -3.94
N SER A 157 8.97 13.11 -3.41
CA SER A 157 8.38 13.13 -2.06
C SER A 157 8.32 11.72 -1.48
N GLY A 158 7.80 11.61 -0.28
CA GLY A 158 7.65 10.34 0.42
C GLY A 158 8.55 10.25 1.64
N ASP A 159 8.31 9.22 2.44
CA ASP A 159 9.09 8.95 3.64
C ASP A 159 8.91 7.49 4.08
N LYS A 160 10.01 6.87 4.55
CA LYS A 160 10.06 5.50 5.06
C LYS A 160 9.06 5.18 6.17
N ALA A 161 8.57 6.19 6.88
CA ALA A 161 7.61 6.02 7.96
C ALA A 161 6.15 6.11 7.50
N ARG A 162 5.89 6.46 6.24
CA ARG A 162 4.54 6.76 5.74
C ARG A 162 3.86 5.55 5.11
N GLU A 163 4.54 4.85 4.21
CA GLU A 163 3.98 3.76 3.42
C GLU A 163 4.25 2.38 4.01
N ALA A 164 3.61 1.35 3.47
CA ALA A 164 3.76 -0.07 3.83
C ALA A 164 3.57 -0.41 5.31
N ARG A 165 3.06 0.49 6.13
CA ARG A 165 2.89 0.26 7.58
C ARG A 165 2.03 -0.96 7.92
N PRO A 166 0.89 -1.22 7.24
CA PRO A 166 0.13 -2.46 7.44
C PRO A 166 0.92 -3.72 7.10
N LEU A 167 1.63 -3.73 5.96
CA LEU A 167 2.46 -4.86 5.53
C LEU A 167 3.61 -5.13 6.50
N ILE A 168 4.40 -4.11 6.81
CA ILE A 168 5.53 -4.22 7.75
C ILE A 168 5.07 -4.79 9.09
N ARG A 169 3.97 -4.27 9.64
CA ARG A 169 3.42 -4.76 10.91
C ARG A 169 2.89 -6.18 10.81
N HIS A 170 2.27 -6.52 9.69
CA HIS A 170 1.75 -7.87 9.47
C HIS A 170 2.88 -8.89 9.46
N LEU A 171 3.89 -8.69 8.62
CA LEU A 171 5.00 -9.63 8.47
C LEU A 171 5.86 -9.72 9.75
N THR A 172 6.20 -8.59 10.35
CA THR A 172 7.01 -8.58 11.58
C THR A 172 6.28 -9.22 12.74
N SER A 173 5.01 -8.86 12.98
CA SER A 173 4.26 -9.36 14.13
C SER A 173 3.83 -10.82 13.99
N ARG A 174 3.45 -11.26 12.79
CA ARG A 174 2.87 -12.61 12.60
C ARG A 174 3.89 -13.66 12.23
N ARG A 175 4.92 -13.25 11.53
CA ARG A 175 5.94 -14.15 10.97
C ARG A 175 7.34 -13.90 11.51
N GLY A 176 7.49 -12.88 12.34
CA GLY A 176 8.76 -12.52 12.94
C GLY A 176 9.75 -11.86 11.96
N PHE A 177 9.36 -11.58 10.72
CA PHE A 177 10.25 -11.03 9.68
C PHE A 177 10.98 -9.79 10.17
N VAL A 178 12.21 -9.63 9.70
CA VAL A 178 12.88 -8.35 9.74
C VAL A 178 12.44 -7.53 8.54
N CYS A 179 11.71 -6.44 8.81
CA CYS A 179 11.30 -5.52 7.77
C CYS A 179 12.12 -4.23 7.87
N VAL A 180 12.57 -3.73 6.73
CA VAL A 180 13.33 -2.47 6.64
C VAL A 180 12.58 -1.54 5.71
N SER A 181 12.41 -0.28 6.09
CA SER A 181 11.87 0.75 5.21
C SER A 181 12.90 1.86 5.03
N THR A 182 13.25 2.15 3.79
CA THR A 182 14.33 3.08 3.46
C THR A 182 13.82 4.39 2.89
N ASN A 183 14.46 5.50 3.28
CA ASN A 183 14.45 6.74 2.52
C ASN A 183 15.55 6.68 1.45
N TYR A 184 15.46 7.55 0.49
CA TYR A 184 16.47 7.84 -0.53
C TYR A 184 16.42 9.33 -0.86
N ARG A 185 17.45 9.88 -1.47
CA ARG A 185 17.50 11.30 -1.87
C ARG A 185 16.43 11.58 -2.93
N LEU A 186 15.83 12.74 -2.88
CA LEU A 186 14.67 13.10 -3.71
C LEU A 186 15.06 14.13 -4.80
N GLN A 187 14.41 14.01 -5.97
CA GLN A 187 14.47 15.04 -7.00
C GLN A 187 13.82 16.35 -6.48
N PRO A 188 14.24 17.53 -6.97
CA PRO A 188 15.17 17.74 -8.09
C PRO A 188 16.66 17.78 -7.68
N TYR A 189 17.00 17.56 -6.41
CA TYR A 189 18.35 17.74 -5.87
C TYR A 189 19.33 16.65 -6.32
N VAL A 190 18.82 15.53 -6.80
CA VAL A 190 19.59 14.39 -7.30
C VAL A 190 18.96 13.82 -8.57
N THR A 191 19.73 13.05 -9.34
CA THR A 191 19.27 12.36 -10.53
C THR A 191 18.52 11.06 -10.18
N LEU A 192 17.82 10.49 -11.15
CA LEU A 192 17.21 9.17 -11.00
C LEU A 192 18.27 8.07 -10.77
N ALA A 193 19.44 8.21 -11.39
CA ALA A 193 20.54 7.28 -11.20
C ALA A 193 21.07 7.32 -9.75
N ASP A 194 21.14 8.50 -9.14
CA ASP A 194 21.51 8.64 -7.72
C ASP A 194 20.50 7.96 -6.81
N GLN A 195 19.18 8.05 -7.12
CA GLN A 195 18.14 7.38 -6.33
C GLN A 195 18.25 5.86 -6.44
N VAL A 196 18.55 5.33 -7.63
CA VAL A 196 18.83 3.90 -7.84
C VAL A 196 20.05 3.46 -7.05
N ALA A 197 21.12 4.27 -7.06
CA ALA A 197 22.33 4.01 -6.28
C ALA A 197 22.04 3.98 -4.78
N ASP A 198 21.23 4.92 -4.27
CA ASP A 198 20.83 4.94 -2.86
C ASP A 198 20.08 3.65 -2.46
N VAL A 199 19.18 3.15 -3.32
CA VAL A 199 18.48 1.89 -3.05
C VAL A 199 19.45 0.70 -3.05
N ARG A 200 20.44 0.67 -3.94
CA ARG A 200 21.49 -0.37 -3.96
C ARG A 200 22.30 -0.36 -2.66
N GLU A 201 22.70 0.81 -2.19
CA GLU A 201 23.42 0.93 -0.92
C GLU A 201 22.54 0.50 0.27
N ALA A 202 21.26 0.84 0.27
CA ALA A 202 20.34 0.36 1.29
C ALA A 202 20.22 -1.17 1.28
N ILE A 203 20.19 -1.82 0.12
CA ILE A 203 20.21 -3.29 -0.01
C ILE A 203 21.51 -3.85 0.58
N THR A 204 22.64 -3.26 0.25
CA THR A 204 23.97 -3.67 0.76
C THR A 204 24.02 -3.55 2.28
N TRP A 205 23.54 -2.43 2.82
CA TRP A 205 23.46 -2.22 4.27
C TRP A 205 22.59 -3.30 4.94
N VAL A 206 21.41 -3.59 4.38
CA VAL A 206 20.49 -4.60 4.91
C VAL A 206 21.18 -5.96 4.99
N ARG A 207 21.86 -6.39 3.95
CA ARG A 207 22.60 -7.67 3.96
C ARG A 207 23.67 -7.73 5.04
N ALA A 208 24.39 -6.63 5.24
CA ALA A 208 25.46 -6.58 6.22
C ALA A 208 24.96 -6.55 7.68
N HIS A 209 23.74 -6.03 7.92
CA HIS A 209 23.31 -5.70 9.28
C HIS A 209 22.05 -6.44 9.76
N ALA A 210 21.24 -7.03 8.87
CA ALA A 210 19.93 -7.59 9.25
C ALA A 210 20.05 -8.77 10.22
N ALA A 211 21.14 -9.53 10.20
CA ALA A 211 21.40 -10.62 11.14
C ALA A 211 21.40 -10.13 12.62
N ALA A 212 21.83 -8.91 12.89
CA ALA A 212 21.80 -8.32 14.24
C ALA A 212 20.36 -8.12 14.77
N TYR A 213 19.36 -8.16 13.86
CA TYR A 213 17.94 -8.05 14.17
C TYR A 213 17.19 -9.38 14.03
N GLY A 214 17.89 -10.47 13.70
CA GLY A 214 17.38 -11.82 13.52
C GLY A 214 17.11 -12.22 12.05
N GLY A 215 17.34 -11.33 11.08
CA GLY A 215 17.13 -11.60 9.66
C GLY A 215 18.17 -12.52 9.04
N ASP A 216 17.76 -13.33 8.06
CA ASP A 216 18.65 -14.12 7.22
C ASP A 216 19.06 -13.30 5.97
N PRO A 217 20.35 -12.92 5.83
CA PRO A 217 20.82 -12.23 4.62
C PRO A 217 20.66 -13.03 3.33
N GLY A 218 20.51 -14.34 3.41
CA GLY A 218 20.24 -15.25 2.28
C GLY A 218 18.77 -15.23 1.83
N SER A 219 17.84 -14.77 2.67
CA SER A 219 16.42 -14.67 2.36
C SER A 219 15.97 -13.21 2.34
N LEU A 220 16.32 -12.50 1.24
CA LEU A 220 16.03 -11.07 1.05
C LEU A 220 15.02 -10.84 -0.06
N PHE A 221 13.92 -10.19 0.28
CA PHE A 221 12.91 -9.68 -0.64
C PHE A 221 12.94 -8.15 -0.70
N VAL A 222 12.76 -7.58 -1.90
CA VAL A 222 12.68 -6.14 -2.07
C VAL A 222 11.28 -5.76 -2.53
N ALA A 223 10.64 -4.88 -1.78
CA ALA A 223 9.31 -4.37 -2.07
C ALA A 223 9.36 -2.89 -2.44
N GLY A 224 8.54 -2.49 -3.40
CA GLY A 224 8.40 -1.08 -3.78
C GLY A 224 6.96 -0.70 -4.01
N SER A 225 6.65 0.57 -3.74
CA SER A 225 5.34 1.17 -3.98
C SER A 225 5.47 2.32 -4.99
N SER A 226 4.61 2.38 -6.02
CA SER A 226 4.61 3.49 -6.99
C SER A 226 6.02 3.71 -7.60
N ALA A 227 6.58 4.92 -7.51
CA ALA A 227 7.96 5.21 -7.91
C ALA A 227 9.00 4.31 -7.24
N GLY A 228 8.76 3.86 -6.01
CA GLY A 228 9.63 2.94 -5.29
C GLY A 228 9.71 1.55 -5.94
N ALA A 229 8.66 1.10 -6.62
CA ALA A 229 8.69 -0.15 -7.40
C ALA A 229 9.66 -0.02 -8.58
N TYR A 230 9.63 1.10 -9.28
CA TYR A 230 10.58 1.41 -10.36
C TYR A 230 12.03 1.40 -9.86
N LEU A 231 12.29 2.09 -8.75
CA LEU A 231 13.63 2.15 -8.15
C LEU A 231 14.10 0.77 -7.68
N ALA A 232 13.23 -0.02 -7.06
CA ALA A 232 13.54 -1.36 -6.59
C ALA A 232 13.92 -2.29 -7.75
N ILE A 233 13.14 -2.30 -8.84
CA ILE A 233 13.43 -3.11 -10.03
C ILE A 233 14.77 -2.69 -10.64
N ARG A 234 14.99 -1.40 -10.85
CA ARG A 234 16.25 -0.90 -11.41
C ARG A 234 17.45 -1.21 -10.53
N ALA A 235 17.32 -0.98 -9.22
CA ALA A 235 18.41 -1.25 -8.27
C ALA A 235 18.83 -2.72 -8.29
N VAL A 236 17.87 -3.64 -8.34
CA VAL A 236 18.12 -5.08 -8.37
C VAL A 236 18.67 -5.52 -9.72
N CYS A 237 17.99 -5.18 -10.83
CA CYS A 237 18.32 -5.68 -12.15
C CYS A 237 19.60 -5.06 -12.73
N GLU A 238 19.76 -3.72 -12.63
CA GLU A 238 20.95 -3.04 -13.12
C GLU A 238 22.17 -3.24 -12.21
N GLY A 239 21.96 -3.55 -10.93
CA GLY A 239 23.01 -3.82 -9.95
C GLY A 239 23.45 -5.28 -9.91
N GLU A 240 22.78 -6.16 -10.66
CA GLU A 240 22.99 -7.62 -10.64
C GLU A 240 22.93 -8.17 -9.20
N ILE A 241 22.02 -7.59 -8.41
CA ILE A 241 21.88 -7.93 -6.98
C ILE A 241 20.92 -9.12 -6.86
N ALA A 242 21.43 -10.27 -6.46
CA ALA A 242 20.60 -11.44 -6.22
C ALA A 242 19.62 -11.18 -5.06
N VAL A 243 18.33 -11.29 -5.28
CA VAL A 243 17.29 -11.25 -4.25
C VAL A 243 16.32 -12.41 -4.47
N ASN A 244 15.65 -12.86 -3.40
CA ASN A 244 14.70 -13.98 -3.50
C ASN A 244 13.44 -13.58 -4.27
N GLY A 245 13.02 -12.30 -4.23
CA GLY A 245 11.90 -11.84 -5.01
C GLY A 245 11.68 -10.33 -4.95
N LEU A 246 10.92 -9.83 -5.94
CA LEU A 246 10.47 -8.44 -6.04
C LEU A 246 8.97 -8.37 -5.79
N ILE A 247 8.53 -7.40 -4.97
CA ILE A 247 7.13 -7.17 -4.64
C ILE A 247 6.76 -5.74 -5.02
N CYS A 248 5.97 -5.58 -6.10
CA CYS A 248 5.60 -4.30 -6.66
C CYS A 248 4.12 -4.00 -6.39
N ARG A 249 3.84 -2.90 -5.68
CA ARG A 249 2.48 -2.49 -5.37
C ARG A 249 2.17 -1.17 -6.05
N TYR A 250 1.05 -1.11 -6.80
CA TYR A 250 0.68 0.07 -7.62
C TYR A 250 1.89 0.75 -8.26
N GLY A 251 2.79 -0.07 -8.83
CA GLY A 251 4.08 0.38 -9.33
C GLY A 251 3.98 1.28 -10.56
N TYR A 252 4.93 2.21 -10.68
CA TYR A 252 5.24 2.84 -11.95
C TYR A 252 6.29 1.99 -12.68
N TYR A 253 6.09 1.70 -13.95
CA TYR A 253 7.00 0.84 -14.73
C TYR A 253 7.68 1.56 -15.88
N GLY A 254 7.11 2.68 -16.35
CA GLY A 254 7.70 3.53 -17.39
C GLY A 254 8.26 2.74 -18.57
N ASN A 255 9.50 3.05 -18.89
CA ASN A 255 10.27 2.40 -19.97
C ASN A 255 11.20 1.28 -19.45
N LEU A 256 10.89 0.65 -18.31
CA LEU A 256 11.68 -0.48 -17.81
C LEU A 256 11.76 -1.58 -18.86
N ALA A 257 12.99 -1.94 -19.21
CA ALA A 257 13.25 -3.09 -20.06
C ALA A 257 13.28 -4.37 -19.20
N PRO A 258 12.50 -5.40 -19.57
CA PRO A 258 12.59 -6.67 -18.88
C PRO A 258 13.92 -7.37 -19.20
N ARG A 259 14.38 -8.24 -18.27
CA ARG A 259 15.59 -9.04 -18.38
C ARG A 259 15.26 -10.49 -18.10
N ASP A 260 16.03 -11.42 -18.64
CA ASP A 260 15.89 -12.86 -18.45
C ASP A 260 16.25 -13.31 -17.02
N ASP A 261 17.15 -12.59 -16.37
CA ASP A 261 17.63 -12.84 -15.01
C ASP A 261 16.79 -12.18 -13.90
N MET A 262 15.64 -11.58 -14.24
CA MET A 262 14.76 -10.97 -13.23
C MET A 262 14.34 -11.99 -12.18
N PRO A 263 14.40 -11.63 -10.88
CA PRO A 263 13.95 -12.52 -9.81
C PRO A 263 12.45 -12.77 -9.89
N PRO A 264 11.92 -13.78 -9.17
CA PRO A 264 10.48 -13.96 -9.02
C PRO A 264 9.80 -12.66 -8.62
N MET A 265 8.62 -12.39 -9.21
CA MET A 265 7.91 -11.13 -8.98
C MET A 265 6.46 -11.34 -8.55
N LEU A 266 6.03 -10.54 -7.59
CA LEU A 266 4.62 -10.31 -7.27
C LEU A 266 4.27 -8.86 -7.61
N VAL A 267 3.34 -8.68 -8.54
CA VAL A 267 2.83 -7.37 -8.95
C VAL A 267 1.36 -7.26 -8.56
N ILE A 268 1.03 -6.33 -7.68
CA ILE A 268 -0.33 -6.06 -7.22
C ILE A 268 -0.70 -4.63 -7.64
N HIS A 269 -1.79 -4.50 -8.39
CA HIS A 269 -2.19 -3.21 -8.95
C HIS A 269 -3.67 -2.93 -8.72
N GLY A 270 -4.04 -1.65 -8.64
CA GLY A 270 -5.44 -1.23 -8.51
C GLY A 270 -6.10 -1.06 -9.88
N GLU A 271 -7.26 -1.70 -10.09
CA GLU A 271 -8.04 -1.58 -11.36
C GLU A 271 -8.34 -0.11 -11.72
N LYS A 272 -8.58 0.72 -10.72
CA LYS A 272 -8.97 2.15 -10.88
C LYS A 272 -7.81 3.12 -10.63
N ASP A 273 -6.58 2.63 -10.70
CA ASP A 273 -5.40 3.47 -10.52
C ASP A 273 -5.29 4.52 -11.65
N ILE A 274 -5.40 5.79 -11.27
CA ILE A 274 -5.31 6.93 -12.20
C ILE A 274 -3.93 7.59 -12.20
N VAL A 275 -3.05 7.21 -11.27
CA VAL A 275 -1.69 7.75 -11.12
C VAL A 275 -0.71 6.91 -11.94
N ALA A 276 -0.76 5.59 -11.74
CA ALA A 276 -0.04 4.60 -12.54
C ALA A 276 -1.08 3.62 -13.11
N PRO A 277 -1.47 3.74 -14.38
CA PRO A 277 -2.57 2.95 -14.92
C PRO A 277 -2.31 1.44 -14.92
N ALA A 278 -3.32 0.64 -14.55
CA ALA A 278 -3.22 -0.82 -14.51
C ALA A 278 -2.80 -1.46 -15.86
N PRO A 279 -3.23 -0.95 -17.03
CA PRO A 279 -2.74 -1.45 -18.32
C PRO A 279 -1.23 -1.36 -18.49
N ASP A 280 -0.57 -0.33 -17.93
CA ASP A 280 0.89 -0.19 -18.02
C ASP A 280 1.60 -1.29 -17.19
N ALA A 281 1.02 -1.61 -16.02
CA ALA A 281 1.51 -2.69 -15.17
C ALA A 281 1.32 -4.07 -15.84
N SER A 282 0.15 -4.32 -16.41
CA SER A 282 -0.15 -5.55 -17.15
C SER A 282 0.79 -5.71 -18.35
N ALA A 283 0.97 -4.66 -19.14
CA ALA A 283 1.87 -4.68 -20.29
C ALA A 283 3.33 -4.93 -19.89
N PHE A 284 3.78 -4.37 -18.76
CA PHE A 284 5.11 -4.64 -18.22
C PHE A 284 5.25 -6.12 -17.82
N VAL A 285 4.28 -6.65 -17.09
CA VAL A 285 4.27 -8.06 -16.66
C VAL A 285 4.32 -9.02 -17.87
N GLU A 286 3.53 -8.75 -18.90
CA GLU A 286 3.56 -9.58 -20.10
C GLU A 286 4.93 -9.53 -20.79
N ARG A 287 5.56 -8.36 -20.89
CA ARG A 287 6.93 -8.26 -21.41
C ARG A 287 7.94 -9.04 -20.55
N VAL A 288 7.81 -9.04 -19.22
CA VAL A 288 8.70 -9.84 -18.35
C VAL A 288 8.49 -11.34 -18.62
N ARG A 289 7.25 -11.78 -18.75
CA ARG A 289 6.91 -13.19 -19.00
C ARG A 289 7.45 -13.72 -20.33
N THR A 290 7.68 -12.84 -21.33
CA THR A 290 8.28 -13.26 -22.60
C THR A 290 9.77 -13.51 -22.53
N VAL A 291 10.49 -12.96 -21.55
CA VAL A 291 11.95 -13.05 -21.47
C VAL A 291 12.45 -13.81 -20.25
N SER A 292 11.73 -13.75 -19.13
CA SER A 292 12.13 -14.41 -17.88
C SER A 292 11.37 -15.72 -17.66
N SER A 293 12.09 -16.77 -17.32
CA SER A 293 11.52 -18.06 -16.89
C SER A 293 11.08 -18.07 -15.41
N ARG A 294 11.40 -17.02 -14.65
CA ARG A 294 11.05 -16.93 -13.23
C ARG A 294 9.56 -16.61 -13.05
N PRO A 295 8.93 -17.09 -11.96
CA PRO A 295 7.51 -16.83 -11.71
C PRO A 295 7.19 -15.33 -11.64
N VAL A 296 6.21 -14.87 -12.42
CA VAL A 296 5.66 -13.53 -12.33
C VAL A 296 4.15 -13.62 -12.06
N ILE A 297 3.77 -13.28 -10.83
CA ILE A 297 2.38 -13.25 -10.40
C ILE A 297 1.86 -11.81 -10.54
N TYR A 298 0.80 -11.64 -11.33
CA TYR A 298 0.08 -10.37 -11.46
C TYR A 298 -1.30 -10.50 -10.87
N THR A 299 -1.69 -9.53 -10.08
CA THR A 299 -3.03 -9.45 -9.51
C THR A 299 -3.55 -8.02 -9.59
N GLU A 300 -4.68 -7.86 -10.25
CA GLU A 300 -5.44 -6.63 -10.30
C GLU A 300 -6.52 -6.65 -9.24
N LEU A 301 -6.58 -5.60 -8.42
CA LEU A 301 -7.53 -5.48 -7.31
C LEU A 301 -8.78 -4.74 -7.78
N PRO A 302 -9.96 -5.40 -7.81
CA PRO A 302 -11.20 -4.78 -8.25
C PRO A 302 -11.52 -3.51 -7.46
N GLY A 303 -11.77 -2.42 -8.19
CA GLY A 303 -12.15 -1.14 -7.63
C GLY A 303 -11.07 -0.42 -6.80
N ALA A 304 -9.87 -0.96 -6.66
CA ALA A 304 -8.79 -0.28 -5.94
C ALA A 304 -8.22 0.88 -6.75
N HIS A 305 -7.85 1.93 -6.05
CA HIS A 305 -7.09 3.07 -6.58
C HIS A 305 -5.61 2.96 -6.19
N HIS A 306 -4.82 4.01 -6.50
CA HIS A 306 -3.44 4.15 -6.01
C HIS A 306 -3.40 4.18 -4.48
N ASN A 307 -2.34 3.69 -3.86
CA ASN A 307 -2.14 3.67 -2.38
C ASN A 307 -3.17 2.83 -1.59
N PHE A 308 -3.73 1.78 -2.16
CA PHE A 308 -4.78 0.94 -1.57
C PHE A 308 -4.38 0.23 -0.25
N ASP A 309 -3.13 0.25 0.14
CA ASP A 309 -2.60 -0.41 1.33
C ASP A 309 -2.09 0.56 2.42
N MET A 310 -2.50 1.81 2.34
CA MET A 310 -2.06 2.86 3.26
C MET A 310 -2.61 2.70 4.68
N PHE A 311 -3.79 2.09 4.80
CA PHE A 311 -4.52 1.89 6.04
C PHE A 311 -4.68 0.41 6.38
N GLU A 312 -4.95 0.11 7.66
CA GLU A 312 -5.42 -1.20 8.07
C GLU A 312 -6.86 -1.39 7.55
N SER A 313 -7.00 -1.95 6.36
CA SER A 313 -8.28 -2.17 5.68
C SER A 313 -8.49 -3.65 5.36
N VAL A 314 -9.70 -3.99 4.91
CA VAL A 314 -10.01 -5.33 4.42
C VAL A 314 -9.10 -5.69 3.24
N ARG A 315 -8.88 -4.73 2.34
CA ARG A 315 -8.03 -4.91 1.16
C ARG A 315 -6.56 -5.03 1.54
N SER A 316 -6.04 -4.17 2.42
CA SER A 316 -4.66 -4.28 2.86
C SER A 316 -4.38 -5.60 3.56
N ALA A 317 -5.33 -6.15 4.31
CA ALA A 317 -5.20 -7.49 4.91
C ALA A 317 -5.10 -8.60 3.85
N ALA A 318 -5.85 -8.49 2.74
CA ALA A 318 -5.75 -9.43 1.63
C ALA A 318 -4.41 -9.30 0.88
N VAL A 319 -3.97 -8.07 0.62
CA VAL A 319 -2.66 -7.79 0.01
C VAL A 319 -1.52 -8.33 0.87
N ASN A 320 -1.57 -8.12 2.18
CA ASN A 320 -0.55 -8.63 3.11
C ASN A 320 -0.49 -10.16 3.10
N ALA A 321 -1.64 -10.84 3.03
CA ALA A 321 -1.69 -12.29 2.92
C ALA A 321 -1.14 -12.80 1.58
N ALA A 322 -1.38 -12.07 0.47
CA ALA A 322 -0.81 -12.40 -0.84
C ALA A 322 0.71 -12.27 -0.84
N VAL A 323 1.25 -11.21 -0.23
CA VAL A 323 2.69 -11.01 -0.07
C VAL A 323 3.30 -12.12 0.78
N GLU A 324 2.67 -12.47 1.91
CA GLU A 324 3.09 -13.55 2.78
C GLU A 324 3.11 -14.90 2.03
N ALA A 325 2.07 -15.21 1.26
CA ALA A 325 1.98 -16.43 0.47
C ALA A 325 3.02 -16.49 -0.65
N PHE A 326 3.31 -15.35 -1.29
CA PHE A 326 4.37 -15.25 -2.30
C PHE A 326 5.74 -15.53 -1.69
N ILE A 327 6.08 -14.90 -0.57
CA ILE A 327 7.34 -15.12 0.12
C ILE A 327 7.48 -16.61 0.51
N ALA A 328 6.46 -17.19 1.15
CA ALA A 328 6.47 -18.60 1.57
C ALA A 328 6.56 -19.61 0.41
N ARG A 329 6.26 -19.20 -0.83
CA ARG A 329 6.39 -20.06 -2.02
C ARG A 329 7.78 -20.01 -2.63
N ILE A 330 8.49 -18.90 -2.45
CA ILE A 330 9.77 -18.65 -3.09
C ILE A 330 10.94 -18.95 -2.14
N ASP A 331 10.75 -18.75 -0.83
CA ASP A 331 11.73 -19.04 0.23
C ASP A 331 11.80 -20.52 0.53
#